data_697d54a7a9ac1544df5e1ab60b24edb2
#
_entry.id   697d54a7a9ac1544df5e1ab60b24edb2
#
_cell.length_a   1.000
_cell.length_b   1.000
_cell.length_c   1.000
_cell.angle_alpha   90.00
_cell.angle_beta   90.00
_cell.angle_gamma   90.00
#
_symmetry.space_group_name_H-M   'P 1'
#
loop_
_entity.id
_entity.type
_entity.pdbx_description
1 polymer ?
#
loop_
_entity_poly.entity_id
_entity_poly.type
_entity_poly.pdbx_seq_one_letter_code
_entity_poly.pdbx_strand_id
1 'polypeptide(L)'
;MTNAAQVSTSILGKGLRGAAAALALTCALAVFAAGSAHAQTFTVLHTFTGPDGLTPYSGVTLDRGGNLYGTTYGGGASGLGTVYQLKRHGSGYIHNQLHAFTGGNDGEQPLGGLIFGPDGALYGTTSGGGVGAGTVFSLRPPVTACHTALCPWSETLLYNVSDFNEVQPSYGQVAFDSSRNIYGTTAFGGPQEYGDVYELSPSGGGWTATELYAFGDPDAQYPGHNVVLDSAGNLYGTTDGGGFYGEGTVFQLVPSGSGWSENILVSFGAPSTGLGGFPVAGLIMDRAGNFYGGTVGDSFAASVFELSPSGNGWQITVLHSFTISGNAEGPFGNLVLDKNGNLYGTTRSLGAYGLGNVFKLSPSGNGWTYTDLYDFSNNGDGEYPTGDLTIDSAGNLYGTNIGDASGHGVVWKLAP
;
A
#
# COMPACT_ATOMS: atom_id res chain seq x y z
N MET A 1 -27.92 10.09 86.57
CA MET A 1 -26.66 9.65 85.91
C MET A 1 -26.98 8.43 85.05
N THR A 2 -27.48 8.61 83.89
CA THR A 2 -27.61 7.53 82.90
C THR A 2 -28.00 8.13 81.55
N ASN A 3 -27.40 7.66 80.50
CA ASN A 3 -27.69 7.88 79.10
C ASN A 3 -26.80 8.90 78.33
N ALA A 4 -25.56 8.46 78.04
CA ALA A 4 -24.80 9.05 77.03
C ALA A 4 -24.05 8.03 76.12
N ALA A 5 -24.40 6.73 76.19
CA ALA A 5 -23.61 5.68 75.51
C ALA A 5 -24.33 4.90 74.37
N GLN A 6 -25.59 5.25 74.00
CA GLN A 6 -26.34 4.45 73.02
C GLN A 6 -26.61 5.13 71.66
N VAL A 7 -26.14 6.34 71.40
CA VAL A 7 -26.43 7.06 70.11
C VAL A 7 -25.25 6.99 69.10
N SER A 8 -24.06 6.51 69.55
CA SER A 8 -22.85 6.57 68.70
C SER A 8 -22.67 5.36 67.76
N THR A 9 -23.40 4.24 67.90
CA THR A 9 -23.17 3.03 67.11
C THR A 9 -24.07 2.86 65.88
N SER A 10 -25.11 3.71 65.70
CA SER A 10 -26.02 3.57 64.57
C SER A 10 -25.64 4.43 63.33
N ILE A 11 -24.75 5.42 63.49
CA ILE A 11 -24.35 6.32 62.40
C ILE A 11 -23.13 5.77 61.63
N LEU A 12 -22.24 4.99 62.28
CA LEU A 12 -21.11 4.37 61.58
C LEU A 12 -21.52 3.18 60.67
N GLY A 13 -22.62 2.47 60.95
CA GLY A 13 -23.02 1.31 60.20
C GLY A 13 -23.70 1.64 58.86
N LYS A 14 -24.24 2.85 58.68
CA LYS A 14 -24.88 3.27 57.40
C LYS A 14 -23.88 3.90 56.42
N GLY A 15 -22.81 4.51 56.91
CA GLY A 15 -21.78 5.07 56.06
C GLY A 15 -20.90 4.03 55.35
N LEU A 16 -20.57 2.93 56.04
CA LEU A 16 -19.76 1.86 55.46
C LEU A 16 -20.48 1.04 54.39
N ARG A 17 -21.79 0.87 54.49
CA ARG A 17 -22.60 0.14 53.50
C ARG A 17 -22.80 0.97 52.22
N GLY A 18 -22.87 2.28 52.31
CA GLY A 18 -22.97 3.18 51.16
C GLY A 18 -21.63 3.29 50.38
N ALA A 19 -20.51 3.35 51.10
CA ALA A 19 -19.19 3.41 50.49
C ALA A 19 -18.78 2.09 49.78
N ALA A 20 -19.14 0.95 50.38
CA ALA A 20 -18.90 -0.37 49.78
C ALA A 20 -19.78 -0.60 48.52
N ALA A 21 -21.01 -0.12 48.51
CA ALA A 21 -21.89 -0.21 47.33
C ALA A 21 -21.44 0.74 46.20
N ALA A 22 -20.99 1.94 46.53
CA ALA A 22 -20.42 2.89 45.54
C ALA A 22 -19.11 2.39 44.93
N LEU A 23 -18.22 1.78 45.73
CA LEU A 23 -16.98 1.19 45.27
C LEU A 23 -17.19 -0.04 44.38
N ALA A 24 -18.20 -0.88 44.72
CA ALA A 24 -18.57 -2.03 43.90
C ALA A 24 -19.22 -1.61 42.57
N LEU A 25 -20.00 -0.53 42.57
CA LEU A 25 -20.59 -0.01 41.32
C LEU A 25 -19.58 0.65 40.40
N THR A 26 -18.58 1.37 40.93
CA THR A 26 -17.46 1.94 40.14
C THR A 26 -16.52 0.87 39.60
N CYS A 27 -16.23 -0.19 40.36
CA CYS A 27 -15.46 -1.33 39.84
C CYS A 27 -16.27 -2.14 38.79
N ALA A 28 -17.59 -2.29 38.93
CA ALA A 28 -18.41 -2.97 37.92
C ALA A 28 -18.53 -2.15 36.63
N LEU A 29 -18.62 -0.80 36.72
CA LEU A 29 -18.60 0.09 35.55
C LEU A 29 -17.22 0.14 34.86
N ALA A 30 -16.13 0.04 35.62
CA ALA A 30 -14.78 -0.04 35.04
C ALA A 30 -14.52 -1.37 34.31
N VAL A 31 -15.13 -2.48 34.77
CA VAL A 31 -15.04 -3.78 34.09
C VAL A 31 -15.88 -3.82 32.81
N PHE A 32 -17.02 -3.08 32.74
CA PHE A 32 -17.80 -2.95 31.51
C PHE A 32 -17.20 -1.96 30.48
N ALA A 33 -16.30 -1.07 30.89
CA ALA A 33 -15.60 -0.16 30.01
C ALA A 33 -14.26 -0.72 29.51
N ALA A 34 -13.79 -1.85 30.04
CA ALA A 34 -12.76 -2.64 29.40
C ALA A 34 -13.39 -3.37 28.19
N GLY A 35 -13.60 -2.61 27.11
CA GLY A 35 -13.79 -3.25 25.80
C GLY A 35 -12.71 -4.29 25.69
N SER A 36 -13.04 -5.51 25.28
CA SER A 36 -12.08 -6.57 25.02
C SER A 36 -10.99 -5.97 24.12
N ALA A 37 -9.83 -5.65 24.70
CA ALA A 37 -8.63 -5.43 23.95
C ALA A 37 -8.37 -6.78 23.26
N HIS A 38 -8.88 -6.95 22.05
CA HIS A 38 -8.44 -8.05 21.20
C HIS A 38 -6.95 -7.82 21.03
N ALA A 39 -6.14 -8.68 21.64
CA ALA A 39 -4.71 -8.65 21.45
C ALA A 39 -4.49 -8.91 19.95
N GLN A 40 -3.96 -7.92 19.26
CA GLN A 40 -3.59 -8.07 17.86
C GLN A 40 -2.62 -9.23 17.72
N THR A 41 -2.88 -10.09 16.75
CA THR A 41 -2.04 -11.26 16.51
C THR A 41 -1.26 -11.07 15.21
N PHE A 42 0.03 -10.86 15.35
CA PHE A 42 0.97 -10.87 14.23
C PHE A 42 1.37 -12.31 13.88
N THR A 43 1.47 -12.62 12.60
CA THR A 43 1.85 -13.96 12.10
C THR A 43 2.65 -13.81 10.82
N VAL A 44 3.85 -14.38 10.77
CA VAL A 44 4.58 -14.58 9.52
C VAL A 44 3.96 -15.73 8.76
N LEU A 45 3.54 -15.48 7.53
CA LEU A 45 2.89 -16.46 6.67
C LEU A 45 3.90 -17.22 5.82
N HIS A 46 4.98 -16.54 5.41
CA HIS A 46 6.07 -17.10 4.63
C HIS A 46 7.35 -16.28 4.82
N THR A 47 8.47 -16.95 4.93
CA THR A 47 9.81 -16.36 4.90
C THR A 47 10.51 -16.88 3.64
N PHE A 48 10.95 -15.96 2.80
CA PHE A 48 11.66 -16.32 1.58
C PHE A 48 13.07 -16.84 1.88
N THR A 49 13.60 -17.66 0.97
CA THR A 49 14.88 -18.37 1.14
C THR A 49 15.86 -18.15 -0.02
N GLY A 50 15.49 -17.31 -0.99
CA GLY A 50 16.23 -17.05 -2.21
C GLY A 50 15.74 -17.89 -3.41
N PRO A 51 15.80 -19.22 -3.38
CA PRO A 51 15.27 -20.03 -4.50
C PRO A 51 13.77 -19.87 -4.78
N ASP A 52 13.00 -19.54 -3.78
CA ASP A 52 11.54 -19.33 -3.87
C ASP A 52 11.14 -17.86 -3.98
N GLY A 53 12.10 -16.95 -3.93
CA GLY A 53 11.95 -15.52 -4.01
C GLY A 53 12.90 -14.78 -3.07
N LEU A 54 13.09 -13.49 -3.33
CA LEU A 54 13.95 -12.59 -2.56
C LEU A 54 13.42 -11.17 -2.66
N THR A 55 13.35 -10.47 -1.55
CA THR A 55 12.97 -9.06 -1.49
C THR A 55 11.58 -8.80 -2.11
N PRO A 56 10.49 -9.13 -1.39
CA PRO A 56 9.12 -8.86 -1.85
C PRO A 56 8.81 -7.36 -1.69
N TYR A 57 9.13 -6.56 -2.71
CA TYR A 57 8.98 -5.11 -2.72
C TYR A 57 7.51 -4.67 -2.71
N SER A 58 6.69 -5.33 -3.54
CA SER A 58 5.27 -5.05 -3.61
C SER A 58 4.51 -5.73 -2.48
N GLY A 59 3.32 -5.23 -2.17
CA GLY A 59 2.38 -5.90 -1.29
C GLY A 59 1.80 -7.17 -1.90
N VAL A 60 0.76 -7.68 -1.29
CA VAL A 60 0.04 -8.86 -1.77
C VAL A 60 -1.38 -8.52 -2.23
N THR A 61 -1.84 -9.21 -3.27
CA THR A 61 -3.22 -9.16 -3.75
C THR A 61 -3.99 -10.37 -3.26
N LEU A 62 -5.21 -10.16 -2.77
CA LEU A 62 -6.06 -11.19 -2.15
C LEU A 62 -7.16 -11.62 -3.11
N ASP A 63 -7.33 -12.92 -3.33
CA ASP A 63 -8.49 -13.46 -4.03
C ASP A 63 -9.68 -13.72 -3.09
N ARG A 64 -10.85 -14.04 -3.66
CA ARG A 64 -12.06 -14.36 -2.88
C ARG A 64 -11.93 -15.63 -2.03
N GLY A 65 -10.97 -16.51 -2.34
CA GLY A 65 -10.67 -17.74 -1.60
C GLY A 65 -9.74 -17.51 -0.41
N GLY A 66 -9.21 -16.30 -0.26
CA GLY A 66 -8.23 -15.95 0.75
C GLY A 66 -6.81 -16.39 0.40
N ASN A 67 -6.51 -16.64 -0.89
CA ASN A 67 -5.14 -16.84 -1.35
C ASN A 67 -4.49 -15.48 -1.59
N LEU A 68 -3.19 -15.38 -1.32
CA LEU A 68 -2.39 -14.17 -1.52
C LEU A 68 -1.48 -14.37 -2.72
N TYR A 69 -1.30 -13.31 -3.50
CA TYR A 69 -0.44 -13.29 -4.68
C TYR A 69 0.49 -12.10 -4.60
N GLY A 70 1.75 -12.29 -4.94
CA GLY A 70 2.74 -11.20 -4.91
C GLY A 70 3.91 -11.50 -5.82
N THR A 71 4.83 -10.54 -5.87
CA THR A 71 6.08 -10.63 -6.61
C THR A 71 7.27 -10.54 -5.67
N THR A 72 8.40 -11.08 -6.10
CA THR A 72 9.69 -10.85 -5.46
C THR A 72 10.64 -10.24 -6.49
N TYR A 73 11.37 -9.20 -6.10
CA TYR A 73 12.35 -8.50 -6.96
C TYR A 73 13.47 -9.41 -7.44
N GLY A 74 13.93 -10.28 -6.59
CA GLY A 74 14.98 -11.25 -6.89
C GLY A 74 14.58 -12.68 -6.53
N GLY A 75 15.54 -13.59 -6.62
CA GLY A 75 15.32 -14.99 -6.34
C GLY A 75 14.70 -15.75 -7.54
N GLY A 76 14.25 -16.96 -7.28
CA GLY A 76 13.86 -17.90 -8.36
C GLY A 76 15.07 -18.53 -9.04
N ALA A 77 14.81 -19.36 -10.05
CA ALA A 77 15.85 -20.16 -10.72
C ALA A 77 16.95 -19.33 -11.39
N SER A 78 16.61 -18.14 -11.89
CA SER A 78 17.55 -17.22 -12.56
C SER A 78 17.99 -16.06 -11.67
N GLY A 79 17.46 -15.93 -10.46
CA GLY A 79 17.74 -14.79 -9.56
C GLY A 79 17.04 -13.49 -9.94
N LEU A 80 16.16 -13.51 -10.95
CA LEU A 80 15.57 -12.34 -11.60
C LEU A 80 14.14 -12.04 -11.12
N GLY A 81 13.73 -12.66 -10.03
CA GLY A 81 12.43 -12.45 -9.41
C GLY A 81 11.39 -13.52 -9.73
N THR A 82 10.32 -13.51 -8.97
CA THR A 82 9.24 -14.50 -9.09
C THR A 82 7.86 -13.87 -8.98
N VAL A 83 6.85 -14.59 -9.45
CA VAL A 83 5.46 -14.42 -9.05
C VAL A 83 5.08 -15.62 -8.20
N TYR A 84 4.51 -15.37 -7.02
CA TYR A 84 4.14 -16.42 -6.07
C TYR A 84 2.67 -16.33 -5.67
N GLN A 85 2.17 -17.47 -5.18
CA GLN A 85 0.90 -17.60 -4.50
C GLN A 85 1.14 -18.20 -3.11
N LEU A 86 0.61 -17.59 -2.09
CA LEU A 86 0.37 -18.25 -0.82
C LEU A 86 -1.05 -18.80 -0.83
N LYS A 87 -1.18 -20.11 -1.08
CA LYS A 87 -2.47 -20.79 -1.13
C LYS A 87 -2.94 -21.13 0.26
N ARG A 88 -4.15 -20.68 0.63
CA ARG A 88 -4.73 -20.98 1.92
C ARG A 88 -4.93 -22.49 2.11
N HIS A 89 -4.44 -23.03 3.21
CA HIS A 89 -4.57 -24.43 3.57
C HIS A 89 -4.80 -24.58 5.09
N GLY A 90 -6.01 -24.93 5.46
CA GLY A 90 -6.40 -24.96 6.89
C GLY A 90 -6.27 -23.59 7.54
N SER A 91 -5.48 -23.51 8.62
CA SER A 91 -5.15 -22.26 9.31
C SER A 91 -3.91 -21.56 8.77
N GLY A 92 -3.17 -22.17 7.85
CA GLY A 92 -1.92 -21.66 7.29
C GLY A 92 -1.97 -21.47 5.78
N TYR A 93 -0.77 -21.34 5.21
CA TYR A 93 -0.58 -21.14 3.78
C TYR A 93 0.50 -22.08 3.23
N ILE A 94 0.38 -22.43 1.96
CA ILE A 94 1.38 -23.16 1.18
C ILE A 94 1.89 -22.24 0.10
N HIS A 95 3.20 -22.05 0.04
CA HIS A 95 3.86 -21.31 -1.01
C HIS A 95 3.87 -22.09 -2.32
N ASN A 96 3.45 -21.45 -3.41
CA ASN A 96 3.56 -21.96 -4.78
C ASN A 96 4.23 -20.87 -5.63
N GLN A 97 5.33 -21.18 -6.26
CA GLN A 97 5.92 -20.33 -7.28
C GLN A 97 5.10 -20.48 -8.57
N LEU A 98 4.48 -19.40 -9.03
CA LEU A 98 3.64 -19.41 -10.23
C LEU A 98 4.47 -19.17 -11.49
N HIS A 99 5.49 -18.30 -11.38
CA HIS A 99 6.42 -17.96 -12.44
C HIS A 99 7.78 -17.57 -11.85
N ALA A 100 8.86 -17.86 -12.56
CA ALA A 100 10.19 -17.36 -12.24
C ALA A 100 10.76 -16.68 -13.49
N PHE A 101 11.02 -15.40 -13.38
CA PHE A 101 11.52 -14.60 -14.50
C PHE A 101 12.90 -15.05 -14.95
N THR A 102 13.11 -15.03 -16.27
CA THR A 102 14.34 -15.51 -16.92
C THR A 102 15.11 -14.41 -17.65
N GLY A 103 14.61 -13.19 -17.61
CA GLY A 103 15.16 -12.05 -18.35
C GLY A 103 14.75 -12.05 -19.83
N GLY A 104 15.30 -11.13 -20.59
CA GLY A 104 14.93 -10.96 -22.00
C GLY A 104 13.43 -10.67 -22.14
N ASN A 105 12.77 -11.28 -23.10
CA ASN A 105 11.33 -11.04 -23.35
C ASN A 105 10.41 -11.45 -22.22
N ASP A 106 10.86 -12.26 -21.27
CA ASP A 106 10.11 -12.70 -20.10
C ASP A 106 10.06 -11.61 -19.00
N GLY A 107 10.92 -10.59 -19.11
CA GLY A 107 11.07 -9.59 -18.05
C GLY A 107 11.96 -10.04 -16.90
N GLU A 108 12.25 -9.11 -16.00
CA GLU A 108 13.03 -9.35 -14.78
C GLU A 108 12.72 -8.28 -13.72
N GLN A 109 12.97 -8.62 -12.46
CA GLN A 109 12.89 -7.68 -11.33
C GLN A 109 11.52 -7.00 -11.22
N PRO A 110 10.42 -7.73 -10.99
CA PRO A 110 9.11 -7.14 -10.78
C PRO A 110 9.11 -6.31 -9.49
N LEU A 111 8.83 -5.01 -9.61
CA LEU A 111 8.71 -4.07 -8.49
C LEU A 111 7.25 -3.75 -8.17
N GLY A 112 6.41 -3.66 -9.19
CA GLY A 112 4.99 -3.37 -9.05
C GLY A 112 4.19 -4.53 -8.46
N GLY A 113 3.09 -4.19 -7.77
CA GLY A 113 2.14 -5.16 -7.26
C GLY A 113 1.30 -5.80 -8.36
N LEU A 114 0.71 -6.95 -8.03
CA LEU A 114 -0.20 -7.66 -8.93
C LEU A 114 -1.62 -7.15 -8.76
N ILE A 115 -2.39 -7.15 -9.86
CA ILE A 115 -3.83 -6.90 -9.84
C ILE A 115 -4.56 -7.99 -10.62
N PHE A 116 -5.77 -8.36 -10.17
CA PHE A 116 -6.66 -9.20 -10.98
C PHE A 116 -7.34 -8.37 -12.05
N GLY A 117 -7.15 -8.77 -13.30
CA GLY A 117 -7.90 -8.21 -14.40
C GLY A 117 -9.37 -8.69 -14.44
N PRO A 118 -10.20 -8.06 -15.26
CA PRO A 118 -11.62 -8.44 -15.43
C PRO A 118 -11.84 -9.87 -15.94
N ASP A 119 -10.80 -10.48 -16.51
CA ASP A 119 -10.77 -11.86 -17.02
C ASP A 119 -10.26 -12.89 -16.00
N GLY A 120 -9.91 -12.43 -14.78
CA GLY A 120 -9.40 -13.26 -13.70
C GLY A 120 -7.93 -13.65 -13.81
N ALA A 121 -7.20 -13.12 -14.81
CA ALA A 121 -5.75 -13.23 -14.87
C ALA A 121 -5.09 -12.25 -13.88
N LEU A 122 -3.87 -12.53 -13.46
CA LEU A 122 -3.02 -11.58 -12.77
C LEU A 122 -2.27 -10.71 -13.78
N TYR A 123 -2.14 -9.43 -13.49
CA TYR A 123 -1.39 -8.47 -14.29
C TYR A 123 -0.34 -7.79 -13.42
N GLY A 124 0.82 -7.53 -14.00
CA GLY A 124 1.92 -6.87 -13.31
C GLY A 124 2.94 -6.30 -14.29
N THR A 125 3.98 -5.69 -13.72
CA THR A 125 5.09 -5.06 -14.46
C THR A 125 6.42 -5.60 -13.97
N THR A 126 7.43 -5.56 -14.84
CA THR A 126 8.83 -5.83 -14.48
C THR A 126 9.67 -4.57 -14.75
N SER A 127 10.64 -4.27 -13.89
CA SER A 127 11.49 -3.08 -14.04
C SER A 127 12.63 -3.28 -15.04
N GLY A 128 12.89 -4.51 -15.45
CA GLY A 128 13.91 -4.87 -16.44
C GLY A 128 13.44 -5.97 -17.35
N GLY A 129 14.29 -6.36 -18.31
CA GLY A 129 13.95 -7.30 -19.37
C GLY A 129 13.22 -6.63 -20.54
N GLY A 130 12.51 -7.41 -21.33
CA GLY A 130 11.99 -6.93 -22.59
C GLY A 130 13.13 -6.60 -23.57
N VAL A 131 13.08 -5.42 -24.14
CA VAL A 131 14.20 -4.87 -24.93
C VAL A 131 15.10 -3.95 -24.09
N GLY A 132 15.04 -4.05 -22.77
CA GLY A 132 15.93 -3.37 -21.82
C GLY A 132 15.26 -2.45 -20.80
N ALA A 133 13.96 -2.19 -20.93
CA ALA A 133 13.28 -1.18 -20.13
C ALA A 133 12.09 -1.71 -19.32
N GLY A 134 11.91 -3.03 -19.26
CA GLY A 134 10.84 -3.68 -18.52
C GLY A 134 9.64 -4.08 -19.37
N THR A 135 8.69 -4.74 -18.74
CA THR A 135 7.53 -5.35 -19.41
C THR A 135 6.23 -5.13 -18.65
N VAL A 136 5.11 -5.19 -19.36
CA VAL A 136 3.80 -5.43 -18.80
C VAL A 136 3.39 -6.84 -19.15
N PHE A 137 3.02 -7.64 -18.17
CA PHE A 137 2.70 -9.06 -18.36
C PHE A 137 1.35 -9.44 -17.75
N SER A 138 0.80 -10.57 -18.21
CA SER A 138 -0.30 -11.25 -17.53
C SER A 138 0.03 -12.71 -17.26
N LEU A 139 -0.50 -13.23 -16.15
CA LEU A 139 -0.38 -14.64 -15.75
C LEU A 139 -1.75 -15.26 -15.64
N ARG A 140 -1.95 -16.41 -16.31
CA ARG A 140 -3.19 -17.18 -16.27
C ARG A 140 -2.99 -18.54 -15.65
N PRO A 141 -3.93 -18.99 -14.81
CA PRO A 141 -3.90 -20.37 -14.32
C PRO A 141 -4.01 -21.35 -15.48
N PRO A 142 -3.40 -22.56 -15.35
CA PRO A 142 -3.54 -23.60 -16.37
C PRO A 142 -5.02 -23.98 -16.58
N VAL A 143 -5.43 -24.11 -17.84
CA VAL A 143 -6.83 -24.44 -18.24
C VAL A 143 -7.27 -25.86 -17.87
N THR A 144 -6.31 -26.75 -17.52
CA THR A 144 -6.58 -28.13 -17.10
C THR A 144 -6.27 -28.28 -15.63
N ALA A 145 -7.06 -29.13 -14.94
CA ALA A 145 -6.81 -29.46 -13.55
C ALA A 145 -5.38 -29.99 -13.37
N CYS A 146 -4.62 -29.32 -12.54
CA CYS A 146 -3.25 -29.68 -12.26
C CYS A 146 -3.18 -30.86 -11.30
N HIS A 147 -2.51 -31.92 -11.74
CA HIS A 147 -2.31 -33.15 -10.96
C HIS A 147 -0.89 -33.26 -10.36
N THR A 148 -0.04 -32.27 -10.57
CA THR A 148 1.34 -32.24 -10.06
C THR A 148 1.54 -31.08 -9.08
N ALA A 149 2.56 -31.18 -8.23
CA ALA A 149 2.92 -30.11 -7.29
C ALA A 149 3.42 -28.83 -7.97
N LEU A 150 3.83 -28.92 -9.23
CA LEU A 150 4.33 -27.83 -10.05
C LEU A 150 3.36 -27.60 -11.21
N CYS A 151 2.55 -26.57 -11.09
CA CYS A 151 1.64 -26.13 -12.14
C CYS A 151 1.94 -24.67 -12.49
N PRO A 152 2.94 -24.43 -13.33
CA PRO A 152 3.27 -23.09 -13.74
C PRO A 152 2.08 -22.44 -14.44
N TRP A 153 1.82 -21.21 -14.10
CA TRP A 153 0.87 -20.38 -14.81
C TRP A 153 1.46 -19.97 -16.16
N SER A 154 0.60 -19.72 -17.13
CA SER A 154 1.04 -19.26 -18.44
C SER A 154 1.24 -17.75 -18.38
N GLU A 155 2.48 -17.33 -18.55
CA GLU A 155 2.82 -15.93 -18.74
C GLU A 155 2.50 -15.51 -20.17
N THR A 156 2.05 -14.28 -20.35
CA THR A 156 1.87 -13.61 -21.64
C THR A 156 2.43 -12.21 -21.54
N LEU A 157 3.44 -11.91 -22.34
CA LEU A 157 3.92 -10.55 -22.53
C LEU A 157 2.86 -9.73 -23.24
N LEU A 158 2.42 -8.63 -22.63
CA LEU A 158 1.45 -7.71 -23.21
C LEU A 158 2.14 -6.56 -23.93
N TYR A 159 3.22 -6.06 -23.35
CA TYR A 159 3.95 -4.92 -23.87
C TYR A 159 5.40 -4.90 -23.37
N ASN A 160 6.31 -4.54 -24.28
CA ASN A 160 7.70 -4.17 -23.96
C ASN A 160 7.77 -2.65 -23.88
N VAL A 161 8.21 -2.13 -22.75
CA VAL A 161 8.20 -0.68 -22.47
C VAL A 161 9.27 0.11 -23.24
N SER A 162 9.94 -0.49 -24.24
CA SER A 162 11.05 0.07 -25.02
C SER A 162 10.73 1.24 -25.94
N ASP A 163 9.45 1.50 -26.21
CA ASP A 163 9.10 2.49 -27.24
C ASP A 163 9.23 3.95 -26.77
N PHE A 164 9.55 4.16 -25.48
CA PHE A 164 9.62 5.49 -24.86
C PHE A 164 11.03 5.91 -24.38
N ASN A 165 12.10 5.49 -25.05
CA ASN A 165 13.49 5.87 -24.74
C ASN A 165 13.97 5.53 -23.30
N GLU A 166 14.41 4.29 -23.07
CA GLU A 166 15.08 3.80 -21.84
C GLU A 166 14.28 4.03 -20.55
N VAL A 167 13.25 3.24 -20.32
CA VAL A 167 12.26 3.46 -19.29
C VAL A 167 12.26 2.31 -18.28
N GLN A 168 12.19 2.63 -17.00
CA GLN A 168 11.81 1.67 -15.96
C GLN A 168 10.31 1.82 -15.67
N PRO A 169 9.47 0.78 -15.86
CA PRO A 169 8.12 0.78 -15.35
C PRO A 169 8.12 1.05 -13.85
N SER A 170 7.08 1.70 -13.40
CA SER A 170 6.98 2.18 -12.04
C SER A 170 6.86 1.05 -11.01
N TYR A 171 7.06 1.41 -9.75
CA TYR A 171 6.77 0.58 -8.57
C TYR A 171 5.27 0.30 -8.39
N GLY A 172 4.40 1.01 -9.13
CA GLY A 172 2.95 0.95 -8.98
C GLY A 172 2.28 -0.22 -9.67
N GLN A 173 1.08 -0.53 -9.21
CA GLN A 173 0.18 -1.47 -9.90
C GLN A 173 -0.42 -0.79 -11.13
N VAL A 174 -0.71 -1.57 -12.16
CA VAL A 174 -1.52 -1.10 -13.30
C VAL A 174 -2.99 -0.96 -12.88
N ALA A 175 -3.72 -0.08 -13.56
CA ALA A 175 -5.15 0.12 -13.34
C ALA A 175 -5.95 -0.27 -14.58
N PHE A 176 -7.22 -0.67 -14.38
CA PHE A 176 -8.15 -1.01 -15.47
C PHE A 176 -9.30 -0.02 -15.53
N ASP A 177 -9.72 0.31 -16.75
CA ASP A 177 -11.02 0.91 -16.99
C ASP A 177 -12.12 -0.13 -17.27
N SER A 178 -13.35 0.34 -17.48
CA SER A 178 -14.50 -0.51 -17.83
C SER A 178 -14.41 -1.14 -19.22
N SER A 179 -13.58 -0.60 -20.11
CA SER A 179 -13.31 -1.09 -21.46
C SER A 179 -12.19 -2.13 -21.50
N ARG A 180 -11.57 -2.40 -20.35
CA ARG A 180 -10.41 -3.29 -20.12
C ARG A 180 -9.09 -2.71 -20.64
N ASN A 181 -9.01 -1.40 -20.86
CA ASN A 181 -7.73 -0.77 -21.09
C ASN A 181 -6.92 -0.81 -19.78
N ILE A 182 -5.61 -0.90 -19.92
CA ILE A 182 -4.64 -0.94 -18.82
C ILE A 182 -3.93 0.40 -18.82
N TYR A 183 -3.84 1.03 -17.64
CA TYR A 183 -3.12 2.28 -17.42
C TYR A 183 -1.96 2.03 -16.47
N GLY A 184 -0.83 2.62 -16.78
CA GLY A 184 0.36 2.58 -15.95
C GLY A 184 1.23 3.81 -16.14
N THR A 185 2.27 3.89 -15.34
CA THR A 185 3.26 4.96 -15.39
C THR A 185 4.64 4.37 -15.64
N THR A 186 5.53 5.21 -16.12
CA THR A 186 6.95 4.92 -16.20
C THR A 186 7.71 5.96 -15.40
N ALA A 187 8.65 5.53 -14.55
CA ALA A 187 9.39 6.46 -13.70
C ALA A 187 10.33 7.37 -14.50
N PHE A 188 10.81 6.86 -15.63
CA PHE A 188 11.71 7.59 -16.54
C PHE A 188 11.24 7.40 -17.97
N GLY A 189 11.74 8.19 -18.91
CA GLY A 189 11.41 8.14 -20.33
C GLY A 189 10.63 9.35 -20.78
N GLY A 190 10.05 9.24 -21.97
CA GLY A 190 9.47 10.38 -22.67
C GLY A 190 10.54 11.34 -23.23
N PRO A 191 10.12 12.42 -23.93
CA PRO A 191 11.04 13.34 -24.60
C PRO A 191 12.00 14.10 -23.67
N GLN A 192 11.67 14.19 -22.37
CA GLN A 192 12.45 14.90 -21.36
C GLN A 192 13.01 13.98 -20.27
N GLU A 193 12.81 12.67 -20.40
CA GLU A 193 13.27 11.64 -19.44
C GLU A 193 12.66 11.76 -18.02
N TYR A 194 11.50 12.39 -17.90
CA TYR A 194 10.80 12.59 -16.62
C TYR A 194 9.62 11.63 -16.40
N GLY A 195 9.47 10.66 -17.27
CA GLY A 195 8.45 9.63 -17.19
C GLY A 195 7.15 9.97 -17.90
N ASP A 196 6.28 8.98 -18.00
CA ASP A 196 5.03 9.07 -18.75
C ASP A 196 3.88 8.38 -18.03
N VAL A 197 2.67 8.65 -18.53
CA VAL A 197 1.47 7.82 -18.33
C VAL A 197 1.10 7.19 -19.66
N TYR A 198 0.91 5.87 -19.67
CA TYR A 198 0.56 5.10 -20.86
C TYR A 198 -0.78 4.38 -20.71
N GLU A 199 -1.39 4.06 -21.86
CA GLU A 199 -2.55 3.18 -21.99
C GLU A 199 -2.20 1.99 -22.89
N LEU A 200 -2.58 0.78 -22.47
CA LEU A 200 -2.61 -0.39 -23.31
C LEU A 200 -4.07 -0.75 -23.63
N SER A 201 -4.44 -0.68 -24.89
CA SER A 201 -5.78 -1.04 -25.38
C SER A 201 -5.77 -2.39 -26.08
N PRO A 202 -6.76 -3.29 -25.82
CA PRO A 202 -6.88 -4.55 -26.55
C PRO A 202 -7.09 -4.32 -28.05
N SER A 203 -6.27 -4.93 -28.91
CA SER A 203 -6.35 -4.73 -30.37
C SER A 203 -5.97 -6.00 -31.14
N GLY A 204 -6.88 -6.51 -31.96
CA GLY A 204 -6.59 -7.55 -32.96
C GLY A 204 -5.98 -8.87 -32.43
N GLY A 205 -6.18 -9.19 -31.15
CA GLY A 205 -5.59 -10.34 -30.48
C GLY A 205 -4.27 -10.05 -29.73
N GLY A 206 -3.88 -8.78 -29.69
CA GLY A 206 -2.75 -8.24 -28.90
C GLY A 206 -3.14 -6.96 -28.17
N TRP A 207 -2.17 -6.11 -27.95
CA TRP A 207 -2.32 -4.83 -27.26
C TRP A 207 -1.67 -3.71 -28.07
N THR A 208 -2.27 -2.53 -28.05
CA THR A 208 -1.71 -1.31 -28.62
C THR A 208 -1.36 -0.38 -27.47
N ALA A 209 -0.11 0.05 -27.41
CA ALA A 209 0.34 1.04 -26.45
C ALA A 209 0.15 2.46 -27.01
N THR A 210 -0.28 3.37 -26.15
CA THR A 210 -0.42 4.79 -26.42
C THR A 210 0.17 5.58 -25.26
N GLU A 211 1.14 6.46 -25.51
CA GLU A 211 1.55 7.46 -24.55
C GLU A 211 0.43 8.49 -24.40
N LEU A 212 -0.10 8.64 -23.20
CA LEU A 212 -1.16 9.58 -22.90
C LEU A 212 -0.59 10.96 -22.57
N TYR A 213 0.46 10.98 -21.77
CA TYR A 213 1.11 12.19 -21.31
C TYR A 213 2.56 11.92 -20.93
N ALA A 214 3.48 12.72 -21.47
CA ALA A 214 4.89 12.73 -21.09
C ALA A 214 5.17 13.94 -20.19
N PHE A 215 5.71 13.66 -19.00
CA PHE A 215 6.01 14.72 -18.03
C PHE A 215 7.22 15.55 -18.42
N GLY A 216 7.29 16.78 -17.92
CA GLY A 216 8.34 17.74 -18.23
C GLY A 216 8.60 18.75 -17.12
N ASP A 217 9.82 19.36 -17.15
CA ASP A 217 10.18 20.43 -16.23
C ASP A 217 9.41 21.74 -16.58
N PRO A 218 8.85 22.50 -15.61
CA PRO A 218 8.98 22.32 -14.15
C PRO A 218 7.82 21.57 -13.47
N ASP A 219 6.88 21.03 -14.22
CA ASP A 219 5.59 20.58 -13.71
C ASP A 219 5.71 19.37 -12.78
N ALA A 220 5.50 18.17 -13.29
CA ALA A 220 5.62 16.92 -12.55
C ALA A 220 6.72 16.04 -13.14
N GLN A 221 7.40 15.26 -12.31
CA GLN A 221 8.53 14.43 -12.72
C GLN A 221 8.55 13.12 -11.96
N TYR A 222 8.88 12.03 -12.66
CA TYR A 222 9.06 10.69 -12.08
C TYR A 222 7.78 10.12 -11.46
N PRO A 223 6.72 9.85 -12.26
CA PRO A 223 5.49 9.23 -11.80
C PRO A 223 5.74 7.75 -11.48
N GLY A 224 6.26 7.47 -10.29
CA GLY A 224 6.73 6.15 -9.88
C GLY A 224 5.65 5.20 -9.37
N HIS A 225 4.35 5.60 -9.33
CA HIS A 225 3.32 4.86 -8.60
C HIS A 225 2.07 4.61 -9.44
N ASN A 226 1.07 3.93 -8.84
CA ASN A 226 -0.18 3.62 -9.52
C ASN A 226 -0.97 4.88 -9.90
N VAL A 227 -1.74 4.77 -10.97
CA VAL A 227 -2.78 5.73 -11.31
C VAL A 227 -4.15 5.26 -10.82
N VAL A 228 -5.00 6.20 -10.46
CA VAL A 228 -6.40 5.98 -10.07
C VAL A 228 -7.30 6.64 -11.09
N LEU A 229 -8.33 5.91 -11.57
CA LEU A 229 -9.33 6.44 -12.48
C LEU A 229 -10.58 6.86 -11.71
N ASP A 230 -11.10 8.04 -12.03
CA ASP A 230 -12.45 8.41 -11.61
C ASP A 230 -13.52 7.93 -12.62
N SER A 231 -14.79 8.13 -12.28
CA SER A 231 -15.91 7.72 -13.15
C SER A 231 -16.05 8.54 -14.44
N ALA A 232 -15.35 9.68 -14.54
CA ALA A 232 -15.30 10.51 -15.74
C ALA A 232 -14.14 10.11 -16.68
N GLY A 233 -13.27 9.19 -16.24
CA GLY A 233 -12.09 8.75 -16.98
C GLY A 233 -10.87 9.63 -16.77
N ASN A 234 -10.88 10.53 -15.80
CA ASN A 234 -9.67 11.25 -15.42
C ASN A 234 -8.72 10.33 -14.67
N LEU A 235 -7.42 10.54 -14.86
CA LEU A 235 -6.35 9.82 -14.18
C LEU A 235 -5.73 10.70 -13.10
N TYR A 236 -5.44 10.11 -11.96
CA TYR A 236 -4.79 10.77 -10.84
C TYR A 236 -3.60 9.94 -10.38
N GLY A 237 -2.52 10.60 -10.00
CA GLY A 237 -1.32 9.92 -9.49
C GLY A 237 -0.41 10.87 -8.73
N THR A 238 0.71 10.34 -8.29
CA THR A 238 1.78 11.08 -7.63
C THR A 238 3.05 11.06 -8.44
N THR A 239 3.89 12.05 -8.25
CA THR A 239 5.25 12.10 -8.82
C THR A 239 6.26 12.34 -7.71
N ASP A 240 7.42 11.68 -7.81
CA ASP A 240 8.48 11.81 -6.80
C ASP A 240 9.20 13.16 -6.87
N GLY A 241 9.18 13.81 -8.03
CA GLY A 241 9.82 15.09 -8.29
C GLY A 241 8.91 16.08 -9.02
N GLY A 242 9.45 17.26 -9.28
CA GLY A 242 8.72 18.36 -9.93
C GLY A 242 7.81 19.12 -8.98
N GLY A 243 6.95 19.97 -9.56
CA GLY A 243 6.14 20.91 -8.82
C GLY A 243 6.93 22.15 -8.38
N PHE A 244 6.24 23.09 -7.73
CA PHE A 244 6.82 24.40 -7.37
C PHE A 244 8.05 24.31 -6.45
N TYR A 245 8.12 23.28 -5.60
CA TYR A 245 9.21 23.08 -4.65
C TYR A 245 10.19 21.98 -5.06
N GLY A 246 9.90 21.23 -6.12
CA GLY A 246 10.75 20.14 -6.61
C GLY A 246 10.63 18.80 -5.85
N GLU A 247 9.72 18.70 -4.88
CA GLU A 247 9.59 17.55 -3.98
C GLU A 247 8.34 16.71 -4.27
N GLY A 248 7.89 16.74 -5.52
CA GLY A 248 6.80 15.91 -6.01
C GLY A 248 5.44 16.59 -6.01
N THR A 249 4.50 15.94 -6.66
CA THR A 249 3.15 16.45 -6.89
C THR A 249 2.06 15.40 -6.70
N VAL A 250 0.83 15.87 -6.59
CA VAL A 250 -0.37 15.12 -7.02
C VAL A 250 -0.83 15.72 -8.33
N PHE A 251 -0.92 14.92 -9.37
CA PHE A 251 -1.39 15.33 -10.68
C PHE A 251 -2.77 14.76 -11.02
N GLN A 252 -3.46 15.45 -11.92
CA GLN A 252 -4.66 14.97 -12.60
C GLN A 252 -4.43 15.09 -14.10
N LEU A 253 -4.70 14.03 -14.86
CA LEU A 253 -4.81 14.08 -16.31
C LEU A 253 -6.28 14.02 -16.71
N VAL A 254 -6.69 14.95 -17.54
CA VAL A 254 -8.05 15.09 -18.05
C VAL A 254 -8.05 14.89 -19.57
N PRO A 255 -8.92 14.04 -20.13
CA PRO A 255 -9.06 13.94 -21.58
C PRO A 255 -9.41 15.30 -22.20
N SER A 256 -8.65 15.74 -23.20
CA SER A 256 -8.80 17.07 -23.82
C SER A 256 -8.59 17.00 -25.32
N GLY A 257 -9.64 17.17 -26.10
CA GLY A 257 -9.58 17.11 -27.57
C GLY A 257 -9.06 15.76 -28.07
N SER A 258 -7.90 15.73 -28.72
CA SER A 258 -7.22 14.51 -29.18
C SER A 258 -6.12 14.00 -28.24
N GLY A 259 -5.98 14.57 -27.05
CA GLY A 259 -4.91 14.22 -26.11
C GLY A 259 -5.37 14.38 -24.66
N TRP A 260 -4.42 14.67 -23.79
CA TRP A 260 -4.63 14.83 -22.35
C TRP A 260 -4.06 16.17 -21.87
N SER A 261 -4.65 16.70 -20.83
CA SER A 261 -4.22 17.94 -20.17
C SER A 261 -3.89 17.66 -18.71
N GLU A 262 -2.73 18.09 -18.25
CA GLU A 262 -2.29 17.97 -16.87
C GLU A 262 -2.80 19.15 -16.03
N ASN A 263 -3.18 18.83 -14.80
CA ASN A 263 -3.41 19.79 -13.72
C ASN A 263 -2.60 19.34 -12.49
N ILE A 264 -1.74 20.19 -11.97
CA ILE A 264 -1.08 19.97 -10.68
C ILE A 264 -2.07 20.33 -9.57
N LEU A 265 -2.47 19.35 -8.78
CA LEU A 265 -3.42 19.53 -7.68
C LEU A 265 -2.70 19.93 -6.38
N VAL A 266 -1.50 19.40 -6.16
CA VAL A 266 -0.65 19.66 -5.00
C VAL A 266 0.80 19.70 -5.44
N SER A 267 1.58 20.64 -4.88
CA SER A 267 3.06 20.61 -4.91
C SER A 267 3.55 20.43 -3.48
N PHE A 268 4.31 19.35 -3.26
CA PHE A 268 4.89 19.01 -1.96
C PHE A 268 6.16 19.82 -1.68
N GLY A 269 6.66 19.79 -0.43
CA GLY A 269 7.91 20.45 -0.05
C GLY A 269 7.74 21.88 0.50
N ALA A 270 6.51 22.38 0.67
CA ALA A 270 6.29 23.68 1.28
C ALA A 270 6.59 23.65 2.80
N PRO A 271 7.59 24.40 3.31
CA PRO A 271 8.06 24.27 4.69
C PRO A 271 7.02 24.53 5.78
N SER A 272 5.93 25.24 5.47
CA SER A 272 4.90 25.64 6.44
C SER A 272 3.69 24.72 6.48
N THR A 273 3.59 23.72 5.62
CA THR A 273 2.36 22.91 5.47
C THR A 273 2.36 21.63 6.30
N GLY A 274 3.54 21.13 6.69
CA GLY A 274 3.69 19.83 7.36
C GLY A 274 3.35 18.64 6.47
N LEU A 275 3.25 18.86 5.15
CA LEU A 275 2.96 17.80 4.15
C LEU A 275 4.16 16.89 3.88
N GLY A 276 5.38 17.37 4.17
CA GLY A 276 6.60 16.66 3.74
C GLY A 276 6.79 16.72 2.22
N GLY A 277 7.71 15.90 1.73
CA GLY A 277 8.02 15.74 0.31
C GLY A 277 8.03 14.27 -0.11
N PHE A 278 8.24 14.05 -1.40
CA PHE A 278 8.37 12.73 -2.02
C PHE A 278 7.19 11.80 -1.72
N PRO A 279 6.04 11.99 -2.39
CA PRO A 279 4.86 11.16 -2.22
C PRO A 279 5.05 9.82 -2.93
N VAL A 280 5.99 9.01 -2.45
CA VAL A 280 6.34 7.68 -2.98
C VAL A 280 5.29 6.60 -2.71
N ALA A 281 4.23 6.92 -1.98
CA ALA A 281 3.01 6.13 -1.94
C ALA A 281 2.06 6.60 -3.03
N GLY A 282 1.44 5.66 -3.75
CA GLY A 282 0.39 5.99 -4.69
C GLY A 282 -0.89 6.48 -3.98
N LEU A 283 -1.89 6.82 -4.76
CA LEU A 283 -3.18 7.28 -4.25
C LEU A 283 -4.17 6.12 -4.12
N ILE A 284 -5.01 6.19 -3.10
CA ILE A 284 -6.27 5.45 -3.03
C ILE A 284 -7.43 6.43 -3.03
N MET A 285 -8.58 6.02 -3.58
CA MET A 285 -9.77 6.86 -3.66
C MET A 285 -10.93 6.23 -2.89
N ASP A 286 -11.65 7.03 -2.11
CA ASP A 286 -12.88 6.61 -1.47
C ASP A 286 -14.11 6.79 -2.39
N ARG A 287 -15.28 6.37 -1.92
CA ARG A 287 -16.53 6.47 -2.68
C ARG A 287 -17.05 7.91 -2.85
N ALA A 288 -16.54 8.85 -2.07
CA ALA A 288 -16.89 10.28 -2.15
C ALA A 288 -15.97 11.03 -3.13
N GLY A 289 -14.93 10.37 -3.63
CA GLY A 289 -13.94 10.96 -4.52
C GLY A 289 -12.81 11.68 -3.78
N ASN A 290 -12.62 11.41 -2.48
CA ASN A 290 -11.44 11.87 -1.76
C ASN A 290 -10.28 10.92 -2.04
N PHE A 291 -9.09 11.49 -2.21
CA PHE A 291 -7.85 10.73 -2.36
C PHE A 291 -7.06 10.75 -1.06
N TYR A 292 -6.38 9.64 -0.79
CA TYR A 292 -5.49 9.50 0.36
C TYR A 292 -4.13 9.02 -0.11
N GLY A 293 -3.07 9.57 0.45
CA GLY A 293 -1.70 9.21 0.12
C GLY A 293 -0.74 9.45 1.28
N GLY A 294 0.50 9.06 1.09
CA GLY A 294 1.58 9.26 2.04
C GLY A 294 2.79 9.94 1.43
N THR A 295 3.58 10.62 2.26
CA THR A 295 4.90 11.15 1.89
C THR A 295 5.96 10.52 2.77
N VAL A 296 7.11 10.16 2.21
CA VAL A 296 8.20 9.58 3.03
C VAL A 296 8.93 10.63 3.86
N GLY A 297 8.85 11.89 3.41
CA GLY A 297 9.55 13.00 4.05
C GLY A 297 11.04 13.03 3.71
N ASP A 298 11.61 14.20 3.90
CA ASP A 298 13.05 14.40 3.87
C ASP A 298 13.49 15.18 5.12
N SER A 299 13.78 16.48 4.94
CA SER A 299 14.22 17.35 6.04
C SER A 299 13.09 17.89 6.93
N PHE A 300 11.79 17.69 6.58
CA PHE A 300 10.69 18.37 7.22
C PHE A 300 9.76 17.45 8.01
N ALA A 301 9.07 16.55 7.35
CA ALA A 301 8.17 15.56 7.96
C ALA A 301 7.72 14.54 6.92
N ALA A 302 7.40 13.34 7.36
CA ALA A 302 6.56 12.40 6.62
C ALA A 302 5.10 12.62 7.01
N SER A 303 4.16 12.37 6.13
CA SER A 303 2.74 12.56 6.44
C SER A 303 1.81 11.58 5.76
N VAL A 304 0.62 11.46 6.30
CA VAL A 304 -0.57 10.94 5.59
C VAL A 304 -1.48 12.12 5.32
N PHE A 305 -1.95 12.25 4.09
CA PHE A 305 -2.82 13.34 3.67
C PHE A 305 -4.12 12.86 3.04
N GLU A 306 -5.12 13.73 3.05
CA GLU A 306 -6.37 13.63 2.30
C GLU A 306 -6.44 14.79 1.31
N LEU A 307 -6.84 14.49 0.08
CA LEU A 307 -7.14 15.48 -0.95
C LEU A 307 -8.62 15.36 -1.33
N SER A 308 -9.40 16.35 -0.97
CA SER A 308 -10.86 16.34 -1.13
C SER A 308 -11.31 17.39 -2.16
N PRO A 309 -12.35 17.07 -2.98
CA PRO A 309 -12.99 18.07 -3.82
C PRO A 309 -13.56 19.23 -2.97
N SER A 310 -13.29 20.48 -3.34
CA SER A 310 -13.75 21.66 -2.61
C SER A 310 -14.09 22.83 -3.55
N GLY A 311 -15.37 23.15 -3.68
CA GLY A 311 -15.82 24.16 -4.62
C GLY A 311 -15.46 23.83 -6.06
N ASN A 312 -14.67 24.68 -6.73
CA ASN A 312 -14.17 24.44 -8.09
C ASN A 312 -12.73 23.87 -8.12
N GLY A 313 -12.21 23.39 -6.99
CA GLY A 313 -10.84 22.90 -6.87
C GLY A 313 -10.71 21.79 -5.84
N TRP A 314 -9.54 21.72 -5.22
CA TRP A 314 -9.17 20.69 -4.28
C TRP A 314 -8.65 21.30 -2.97
N GLN A 315 -8.90 20.60 -1.87
CA GLN A 315 -8.38 20.94 -0.56
C GLN A 315 -7.53 19.79 -0.04
N ILE A 316 -6.29 20.07 0.34
CA ILE A 316 -5.41 19.10 1.00
C ILE A 316 -5.49 19.29 2.52
N THR A 317 -5.53 18.18 3.23
CA THR A 317 -5.55 18.12 4.70
C THR A 317 -4.54 17.09 5.18
N VAL A 318 -3.64 17.49 6.08
CA VAL A 318 -2.73 16.53 6.76
C VAL A 318 -3.54 15.79 7.83
N LEU A 319 -3.61 14.48 7.71
CA LEU A 319 -4.31 13.60 8.66
C LEU A 319 -3.40 13.22 9.83
N HIS A 320 -2.12 13.00 9.55
CA HIS A 320 -1.09 12.71 10.52
C HIS A 320 0.29 13.12 10.00
N SER A 321 1.12 13.70 10.88
CA SER A 321 2.52 13.99 10.58
C SER A 321 3.41 13.13 11.47
N PHE A 322 4.34 12.42 10.84
CA PHE A 322 5.35 11.65 11.56
C PHE A 322 6.55 12.55 11.86
N THR A 323 7.03 12.48 13.09
CA THR A 323 8.31 13.11 13.43
C THR A 323 9.43 12.20 12.96
N ILE A 324 10.18 12.64 11.98
CA ILE A 324 11.34 11.91 11.47
C ILE A 324 12.64 12.47 12.07
N SER A 325 13.62 11.61 12.27
CA SER A 325 14.98 11.98 12.69
C SER A 325 16.01 11.21 11.88
N GLY A 326 17.00 11.91 11.35
CA GLY A 326 18.01 11.30 10.48
C GLY A 326 17.41 10.87 9.13
N ASN A 327 17.71 9.65 8.73
CA ASN A 327 17.22 9.07 7.46
C ASN A 327 15.98 8.19 7.65
N ALA A 328 15.15 8.47 8.66
CA ALA A 328 13.91 7.72 8.86
C ALA A 328 12.88 8.07 7.78
N GLU A 329 12.17 7.06 7.29
CA GLU A 329 11.21 7.19 6.18
C GLU A 329 9.79 6.84 6.66
N GLY A 330 8.84 7.67 6.27
CA GLY A 330 7.43 7.53 6.57
C GLY A 330 6.71 6.47 5.72
N PRO A 331 5.42 6.69 5.42
CA PRO A 331 4.64 5.79 4.57
C PRO A 331 5.26 5.60 3.18
N PHE A 332 5.49 4.35 2.78
CA PHE A 332 6.11 4.00 1.50
C PHE A 332 5.13 3.27 0.56
N GLY A 333 4.39 2.29 1.05
CA GLY A 333 3.35 1.59 0.29
C GLY A 333 1.99 2.30 0.35
N ASN A 334 1.10 1.92 -0.56
CA ASN A 334 -0.26 2.44 -0.60
C ASN A 334 -1.01 2.15 0.70
N LEU A 335 -1.82 3.12 1.10
CA LEU A 335 -2.75 2.98 2.21
C LEU A 335 -3.89 2.03 1.83
N VAL A 336 -4.62 1.52 2.82
CA VAL A 336 -5.86 0.80 2.59
C VAL A 336 -6.97 1.33 3.50
N LEU A 337 -8.18 1.44 2.95
CA LEU A 337 -9.39 1.86 3.67
C LEU A 337 -10.22 0.65 4.09
N ASP A 338 -10.67 0.63 5.35
CA ASP A 338 -11.71 -0.29 5.77
C ASP A 338 -13.14 0.26 5.50
N LYS A 339 -14.15 -0.56 5.72
CA LYS A 339 -15.57 -0.19 5.55
C LYS A 339 -16.05 0.91 6.52
N ASN A 340 -15.32 1.20 7.57
CA ASN A 340 -15.63 2.22 8.57
C ASN A 340 -14.91 3.55 8.29
N GLY A 341 -14.13 3.63 7.23
CA GLY A 341 -13.33 4.80 6.86
C GLY A 341 -12.01 4.92 7.64
N ASN A 342 -11.55 3.85 8.32
CA ASN A 342 -10.22 3.87 8.88
C ASN A 342 -9.19 3.62 7.79
N LEU A 343 -8.09 4.36 7.84
CA LEU A 343 -6.91 4.18 6.99
C LEU A 343 -5.88 3.32 7.72
N TYR A 344 -5.23 2.43 7.00
CA TYR A 344 -4.11 1.65 7.49
C TYR A 344 -2.94 1.83 6.54
N GLY A 345 -1.74 1.85 7.09
CA GLY A 345 -0.49 1.97 6.34
C GLY A 345 0.68 1.38 7.09
N THR A 346 1.82 1.37 6.44
CA THR A 346 3.11 1.03 7.03
C THR A 346 4.06 2.20 6.90
N THR A 347 5.01 2.35 7.83
CA THR A 347 6.16 3.24 7.66
C THR A 347 7.40 2.39 7.45
N ARG A 348 8.30 2.81 6.56
CA ARG A 348 9.45 1.98 6.18
C ARG A 348 10.47 1.85 7.32
N SER A 349 10.77 2.92 8.02
CA SER A 349 11.83 2.92 9.02
C SER A 349 11.51 3.74 10.28
N LEU A 350 10.20 3.87 10.62
CA LEU A 350 9.76 4.39 11.90
C LEU A 350 9.43 3.25 12.88
N GLY A 351 8.71 3.55 13.97
CA GLY A 351 8.37 2.60 15.02
C GLY A 351 9.44 2.51 16.10
N ALA A 352 9.19 1.68 17.11
CA ALA A 352 10.04 1.61 18.32
C ALA A 352 11.48 1.14 18.04
N TYR A 353 11.68 0.40 16.95
CA TYR A 353 13.00 -0.18 16.61
C TYR A 353 13.64 0.49 15.37
N GLY A 354 12.93 1.43 14.70
CA GLY A 354 13.44 2.05 13.48
C GLY A 354 13.44 1.13 12.25
N LEU A 355 12.65 0.06 12.28
CA LEU A 355 12.59 -0.97 11.25
C LEU A 355 11.21 -1.00 10.55
N GLY A 356 10.40 0.02 10.83
CA GLY A 356 9.05 0.17 10.32
C GLY A 356 7.97 -0.25 11.30
N ASN A 357 6.76 0.20 11.06
CA ASN A 357 5.58 -0.18 11.83
C ASN A 357 4.33 -0.27 10.95
N VAL A 358 3.29 -0.87 11.49
CA VAL A 358 1.93 -0.85 10.94
C VAL A 358 1.10 0.11 11.76
N PHE A 359 0.42 1.04 11.13
CA PHE A 359 -0.42 2.03 11.81
C PHE A 359 -1.85 2.05 11.32
N LYS A 360 -2.71 2.67 12.12
CA LYS A 360 -4.10 2.97 11.81
C LYS A 360 -4.39 4.43 12.07
N LEU A 361 -5.13 5.07 11.17
CA LEU A 361 -5.77 6.36 11.37
C LEU A 361 -7.28 6.17 11.39
N SER A 362 -7.93 6.67 12.43
CA SER A 362 -9.39 6.58 12.57
C SER A 362 -9.99 7.99 12.61
N PRO A 363 -11.09 8.25 11.87
CA PRO A 363 -11.80 9.51 11.99
C PRO A 363 -12.28 9.72 13.44
N SER A 364 -12.03 10.91 14.00
CA SER A 364 -12.36 11.24 15.39
C SER A 364 -12.74 12.71 15.54
N GLY A 365 -14.00 13.01 15.80
CA GLY A 365 -14.49 14.38 15.92
C GLY A 365 -14.18 15.20 14.66
N ASN A 366 -13.38 16.27 14.78
CA ASN A 366 -12.96 17.12 13.66
C ASN A 366 -11.57 16.76 13.10
N GLY A 367 -11.04 15.57 13.40
CA GLY A 367 -9.71 15.15 12.98
C GLY A 367 -9.55 13.65 12.93
N TRP A 368 -8.32 13.19 13.10
CA TRP A 368 -7.95 11.78 13.02
C TRP A 368 -7.15 11.35 14.25
N THR A 369 -7.34 10.11 14.68
CA THR A 369 -6.58 9.50 15.78
C THR A 369 -5.62 8.48 15.20
N TYR A 370 -4.33 8.67 15.46
CA TYR A 370 -3.27 7.71 15.15
C TYR A 370 -3.22 6.60 16.20
N THR A 371 -3.03 5.38 15.75
CA THR A 371 -2.78 4.21 16.60
C THR A 371 -1.67 3.40 15.97
N ASP A 372 -0.61 3.16 16.75
CA ASP A 372 0.42 2.20 16.39
C ASP A 372 -0.13 0.79 16.64
N LEU A 373 -0.07 -0.05 15.61
CA LEU A 373 -0.61 -1.41 15.68
C LEU A 373 0.47 -2.45 15.89
N TYR A 374 1.64 -2.28 15.28
CA TYR A 374 2.74 -3.25 15.38
C TYR A 374 4.06 -2.62 14.95
N ASP A 375 5.12 -2.81 15.76
CA ASP A 375 6.49 -2.41 15.47
C ASP A 375 7.33 -3.60 15.04
N PHE A 376 7.94 -3.53 13.85
CA PHE A 376 8.85 -4.56 13.37
C PHE A 376 10.18 -4.52 14.13
N SER A 377 10.68 -5.70 14.51
CA SER A 377 11.83 -5.83 15.40
C SER A 377 12.98 -6.65 14.82
N ASN A 378 12.80 -7.20 13.61
CA ASN A 378 13.71 -8.14 12.94
C ASN A 378 14.02 -9.42 13.76
N ASN A 379 13.11 -9.80 14.65
CA ASN A 379 13.17 -11.06 15.39
C ASN A 379 12.39 -12.18 14.68
N GLY A 380 12.54 -12.27 13.36
CA GLY A 380 11.81 -13.18 12.48
C GLY A 380 10.50 -12.61 11.93
N ASP A 381 10.17 -11.37 12.25
CA ASP A 381 9.00 -10.62 11.78
C ASP A 381 9.31 -9.73 10.54
N GLY A 382 10.58 -9.64 10.16
CA GLY A 382 11.07 -8.85 9.05
C GLY A 382 11.32 -7.38 9.40
N GLU A 383 11.77 -6.62 8.40
CA GLU A 383 12.08 -5.21 8.51
C GLU A 383 11.79 -4.49 7.19
N TYR A 384 11.60 -3.17 7.28
CA TYR A 384 11.40 -2.29 6.13
C TYR A 384 10.20 -2.68 5.25
N PRO A 385 8.95 -2.55 5.75
CA PRO A 385 7.77 -2.73 4.93
C PRO A 385 7.71 -1.64 3.85
N THR A 386 7.71 -2.05 2.59
CA THR A 386 7.64 -1.16 1.42
C THR A 386 6.40 -1.39 0.59
N GLY A 387 5.81 -2.58 0.70
CA GLY A 387 4.68 -2.99 -0.12
C GLY A 387 3.34 -2.41 0.36
N ASP A 388 2.39 -2.41 -0.57
CA ASP A 388 1.00 -2.04 -0.31
C ASP A 388 0.35 -2.96 0.71
N LEU A 389 -0.49 -2.40 1.56
CA LEU A 389 -1.33 -3.20 2.45
C LEU A 389 -2.55 -3.74 1.73
N THR A 390 -2.95 -4.95 2.11
CA THR A 390 -4.25 -5.53 1.75
C THR A 390 -5.05 -5.87 2.99
N ILE A 391 -6.36 -5.63 2.94
CA ILE A 391 -7.28 -5.92 4.04
C ILE A 391 -8.36 -6.92 3.60
N ASP A 392 -8.63 -7.95 4.40
CA ASP A 392 -9.74 -8.86 4.13
C ASP A 392 -11.05 -8.40 4.78
N SER A 393 -12.14 -9.09 4.50
CA SER A 393 -13.46 -8.77 5.05
C SER A 393 -13.59 -8.92 6.57
N ALA A 394 -12.66 -9.64 7.21
CA ALA A 394 -12.59 -9.80 8.66
C ALA A 394 -11.74 -8.70 9.32
N GLY A 395 -11.09 -7.84 8.54
CA GLY A 395 -10.22 -6.77 9.01
C GLY A 395 -8.77 -7.21 9.24
N ASN A 396 -8.37 -8.40 8.78
CA ASN A 396 -6.97 -8.79 8.83
C ASN A 396 -6.18 -8.00 7.77
N LEU A 397 -5.04 -7.47 8.17
CA LEU A 397 -4.08 -6.81 7.30
C LEU A 397 -3.03 -7.81 6.83
N TYR A 398 -2.60 -7.67 5.58
CA TYR A 398 -1.54 -8.45 4.97
C TYR A 398 -0.54 -7.50 4.32
N GLY A 399 0.74 -7.81 4.46
CA GLY A 399 1.82 -7.01 3.89
C GLY A 399 3.10 -7.82 3.73
N THR A 400 4.13 -7.12 3.26
CA THR A 400 5.46 -7.68 3.00
C THR A 400 6.53 -6.80 3.63
N ASN A 401 7.64 -7.40 4.02
CA ASN A 401 8.85 -6.70 4.43
C ASN A 401 9.99 -7.16 3.53
N ILE A 402 10.79 -6.22 3.04
CA ILE A 402 11.87 -6.51 2.09
C ILE A 402 13.08 -7.18 2.72
N GLY A 403 13.28 -7.02 4.03
CA GLY A 403 14.34 -7.63 4.80
C GLY A 403 13.83 -8.55 5.89
N ASP A 404 14.68 -9.44 6.32
CA ASP A 404 14.60 -10.25 7.52
C ASP A 404 16.03 -10.52 8.02
N ALA A 405 16.20 -11.30 9.08
CA ALA A 405 17.53 -11.64 9.61
C ALA A 405 18.44 -12.37 8.59
N SER A 406 17.88 -12.94 7.52
CA SER A 406 18.61 -13.56 6.40
C SER A 406 18.74 -12.66 5.17
N GLY A 407 18.06 -11.49 5.17
CA GLY A 407 18.05 -10.54 4.05
C GLY A 407 17.09 -10.92 2.90
N HIS A 408 16.16 -11.86 3.12
CA HIS A 408 15.31 -12.38 2.03
C HIS A 408 13.89 -11.83 2.02
N GLY A 409 13.38 -11.38 3.16
CA GLY A 409 12.04 -10.81 3.33
C GLY A 409 10.95 -11.81 3.69
N VAL A 410 9.80 -11.26 4.09
CA VAL A 410 8.66 -12.03 4.61
C VAL A 410 7.33 -11.54 4.07
N VAL A 411 6.33 -12.43 4.08
CA VAL A 411 4.90 -12.09 3.98
C VAL A 411 4.25 -12.31 5.34
N TRP A 412 3.49 -11.34 5.80
CA TRP A 412 2.90 -11.37 7.13
C TRP A 412 1.38 -11.05 7.13
N LYS A 413 0.75 -11.37 8.26
CA LYS A 413 -0.63 -11.06 8.59
C LYS A 413 -0.69 -10.42 9.98
N LEU A 414 -1.47 -9.36 10.12
CA LEU A 414 -1.85 -8.76 11.39
C LEU A 414 -3.37 -8.87 11.56
N ALA A 415 -3.82 -9.65 12.53
CA ALA A 415 -5.23 -9.80 12.87
C ALA A 415 -5.61 -8.80 13.97
N PRO A 416 -6.83 -8.17 13.90
CA PRO A 416 -7.31 -7.25 14.91
C PRO A 416 -7.47 -7.89 16.28
#